data_f67371d4fb9009c39b06d7ebc7da4ebc
#
_entry.id   f67371d4fb9009c39b06d7ebc7da4ebc
#
_cell.length_a   1.000
_cell.length_b   1.000
_cell.length_c   1.000
_cell.angle_alpha   90.00
_cell.angle_beta   90.00
_cell.angle_gamma   90.00
#
_symmetry.space_group_name_H-M   'P 1'
#
loop_
_entity.id
_entity.type
_entity.pdbx_description
1 polymer ?
#
loop_
_entity_poly.entity_id
_entity_poly.type
_entity_poly.pdbx_seq_one_letter_code
_entity_poly.pdbx_strand_id
1 'polypeptide(L)'
;DDTAKSGVVRIGKSADMTSFKEFVGKASTDSYTGQSVYKVTATGLEPNTVYYYVYGSNGKFSSPVMYRTLSTEKFKLLYISDIQVSSDVEDGREESYVWQKTLGTALDQNDDISFIVSAGDQTQHGDRANEWAGTLSPAALRSYAMATTVGNHDRKGETYPFYVNNPNEYRGTTPANVDENYWFRYGDVLFIVYNTQIFNVYDQYQFTLDAIAKNPDATWRVAVMHHDIYGTGHHAADDDNKLLAAIYSALIDRFEIDVCLTGHEHLYGRSFFMKDTKPVKDQKYNADGAVVDPVGTVYFTASSASGKNRIEDYDYEWLDFKYVSEEPSYSTIEFTKNSFTLKTYGVDSKKQIDECKIVKTDTSYSPVDPNYKGMDTDMLQRYLGKWYVIIQIAIEVARYVV
;
A
#
# COMPACT_ATOMS: atom_id res chain seq x y z
N ASP A 1 -10.18 24.25 -13.71
CA ASP A 1 -11.08 25.43 -13.65
C ASP A 1 -11.21 25.86 -12.19
N ASP A 2 -10.45 26.87 -11.78
CA ASP A 2 -10.36 27.36 -10.37
C ASP A 2 -11.69 27.92 -9.82
N THR A 3 -12.72 28.00 -10.65
CA THR A 3 -14.04 28.51 -10.25
C THR A 3 -15.08 27.41 -10.01
N ALA A 4 -14.76 26.15 -10.31
CA ALA A 4 -15.69 25.06 -10.16
C ALA A 4 -15.86 24.69 -8.68
N LYS A 5 -17.11 24.58 -8.22
CA LYS A 5 -17.44 24.15 -6.85
C LYS A 5 -17.46 22.63 -6.68
N SER A 6 -17.43 21.88 -7.78
CA SER A 6 -17.51 20.43 -7.78
C SER A 6 -16.85 19.85 -9.04
N GLY A 7 -16.22 18.68 -8.88
CA GLY A 7 -15.81 17.83 -9.99
C GLY A 7 -16.91 16.82 -10.32
N VAL A 8 -16.96 16.40 -11.57
CA VAL A 8 -17.96 15.45 -12.07
C VAL A 8 -17.25 14.33 -12.82
N VAL A 9 -17.64 13.10 -12.54
CA VAL A 9 -17.29 11.92 -13.35
C VAL A 9 -18.58 11.32 -13.90
N ARG A 10 -18.60 11.08 -15.20
CA ARG A 10 -19.65 10.28 -15.87
C ARG A 10 -19.03 8.97 -16.28
N ILE A 11 -19.67 7.85 -15.98
CA ILE A 11 -19.20 6.52 -16.31
C ILE A 11 -20.31 5.69 -16.94
N GLY A 12 -20.02 5.06 -18.07
CA GLY A 12 -20.95 4.25 -18.84
C GLY A 12 -20.27 3.06 -19.50
N LYS A 13 -21.04 2.19 -20.14
CA LYS A 13 -20.54 0.98 -20.82
C LYS A 13 -20.22 1.22 -22.31
N SER A 14 -20.44 2.42 -22.83
CA SER A 14 -20.17 2.78 -24.22
C SER A 14 -19.24 4.00 -24.33
N ALA A 15 -18.33 3.95 -25.28
CA ALA A 15 -17.35 5.01 -25.52
C ALA A 15 -17.98 6.34 -26.01
N ASP A 16 -19.17 6.28 -26.61
CA ASP A 16 -19.89 7.47 -27.06
C ASP A 16 -20.59 8.24 -25.93
N MET A 17 -20.55 7.68 -24.72
CA MET A 17 -21.15 8.28 -23.51
C MET A 17 -22.63 8.66 -23.67
N THR A 18 -23.39 7.94 -24.50
CA THR A 18 -24.83 8.17 -24.70
C THR A 18 -25.66 7.74 -23.49
N SER A 19 -25.13 6.81 -22.68
CA SER A 19 -25.75 6.37 -21.41
C SER A 19 -24.68 6.28 -20.34
N PHE A 20 -24.90 6.94 -19.20
CA PHE A 20 -23.92 6.99 -18.10
C PHE A 20 -24.61 7.20 -16.75
N LYS A 21 -23.89 6.85 -15.69
CA LYS A 21 -24.15 7.34 -14.33
C LYS A 21 -23.24 8.53 -14.05
N GLU A 22 -23.77 9.52 -13.34
CA GLU A 22 -23.01 10.72 -12.95
C GLU A 22 -22.71 10.68 -11.46
N PHE A 23 -21.46 11.01 -11.11
CA PHE A 23 -20.97 11.13 -9.73
C PHE A 23 -20.36 12.51 -9.54
N VAL A 24 -20.72 13.15 -8.45
CA VAL A 24 -20.28 14.51 -8.12
C VAL A 24 -19.42 14.48 -6.87
N GLY A 25 -18.22 15.05 -6.96
CA GLY A 25 -17.31 15.20 -5.85
C GLY A 25 -17.23 16.62 -5.34
N LYS A 26 -16.66 16.79 -4.15
CA LYS A 26 -16.43 18.10 -3.54
C LYS A 26 -15.09 18.66 -4.03
N ALA A 27 -15.03 19.99 -4.18
CA ALA A 27 -13.79 20.72 -4.34
C ALA A 27 -13.12 20.92 -2.98
N SER A 28 -11.81 20.82 -2.97
CA SER A 28 -10.92 21.34 -1.93
C SER A 28 -9.81 22.15 -2.58
N THR A 29 -9.07 22.91 -1.80
CA THR A 29 -7.94 23.69 -2.31
C THR A 29 -6.67 23.14 -1.69
N ASP A 30 -5.72 22.79 -2.55
CA ASP A 30 -4.36 22.48 -2.09
C ASP A 30 -3.75 23.75 -1.48
N SER A 31 -3.40 23.68 -0.21
CA SER A 31 -2.89 24.82 0.56
C SER A 31 -1.52 25.33 0.07
N TYR A 32 -0.75 24.49 -0.62
CA TYR A 32 0.59 24.82 -1.12
C TYR A 32 0.57 25.43 -2.53
N THR A 33 -0.23 24.85 -3.42
CA THR A 33 -0.31 25.31 -4.80
C THR A 33 -1.44 26.28 -5.08
N GLY A 34 -2.43 26.36 -4.18
CA GLY A 34 -3.67 27.08 -4.40
C GLY A 34 -4.58 26.45 -5.46
N GLN A 35 -4.24 25.27 -5.96
CA GLN A 35 -5.02 24.59 -6.99
C GLN A 35 -6.27 23.92 -6.41
N SER A 36 -7.33 23.91 -7.21
CA SER A 36 -8.55 23.18 -6.86
C SER A 36 -8.39 21.67 -7.12
N VAL A 37 -8.69 20.87 -6.11
CA VAL A 37 -8.66 19.40 -6.15
C VAL A 37 -10.09 18.87 -6.06
N TYR A 38 -10.42 17.90 -6.88
CA TYR A 38 -11.75 17.30 -6.93
C TYR A 38 -11.66 15.80 -6.70
N LYS A 39 -12.22 15.32 -5.60
CA LYS A 39 -12.32 13.88 -5.29
C LYS A 39 -13.72 13.38 -5.65
N VAL A 40 -13.81 12.43 -6.55
CA VAL A 40 -15.06 11.84 -7.00
C VAL A 40 -14.99 10.33 -6.88
N THR A 41 -15.95 9.72 -6.20
CA THR A 41 -16.01 8.27 -6.05
C THR A 41 -17.19 7.72 -6.86
N ALA A 42 -16.89 6.88 -7.86
CA ALA A 42 -17.88 6.13 -8.60
C ALA A 42 -18.15 4.79 -7.90
N THR A 43 -19.42 4.47 -7.68
CA THR A 43 -19.85 3.26 -6.97
C THR A 43 -20.79 2.42 -7.81
N GLY A 44 -20.98 1.15 -7.42
CA GLY A 44 -21.93 0.23 -8.08
C GLY A 44 -21.44 -0.18 -9.47
N LEU A 45 -20.13 -0.34 -9.64
CA LEU A 45 -19.54 -0.94 -10.83
C LEU A 45 -19.64 -2.46 -10.74
N GLU A 46 -19.98 -3.09 -11.86
CA GLU A 46 -20.06 -4.55 -11.97
C GLU A 46 -18.66 -5.13 -12.21
N PRO A 47 -18.31 -6.29 -11.68
CA PRO A 47 -17.07 -6.97 -12.00
C PRO A 47 -17.03 -7.42 -13.47
N ASN A 48 -15.85 -7.72 -13.99
CA ASN A 48 -15.60 -8.20 -15.36
C ASN A 48 -16.27 -7.34 -16.44
N THR A 49 -16.26 -6.01 -16.26
CA THR A 49 -16.99 -5.09 -17.13
C THR A 49 -16.06 -3.99 -17.65
N VAL A 50 -16.19 -3.70 -18.96
CA VAL A 50 -15.53 -2.55 -19.59
C VAL A 50 -16.41 -1.32 -19.41
N TYR A 51 -15.83 -0.26 -18.88
CA TYR A 51 -16.42 1.05 -18.73
C TYR A 51 -15.64 2.10 -19.51
N TYR A 52 -16.33 3.18 -19.82
CA TYR A 52 -15.74 4.42 -20.29
C TYR A 52 -16.15 5.55 -19.37
N TYR A 53 -15.24 6.42 -19.02
CA TYR A 53 -15.55 7.57 -18.19
C TYR A 53 -14.99 8.86 -18.76
N VAL A 54 -15.66 9.93 -18.44
CA VAL A 54 -15.20 11.31 -18.65
C VAL A 54 -15.20 12.03 -17.33
N TYR A 55 -14.27 12.93 -17.14
CA TYR A 55 -14.18 13.77 -15.96
C TYR A 55 -14.14 15.25 -16.34
N GLY A 56 -14.65 16.09 -15.48
CA GLY A 56 -14.68 17.52 -15.77
C GLY A 56 -15.43 18.34 -14.73
N SER A 57 -15.65 19.59 -15.09
CA SER A 57 -16.38 20.59 -14.31
C SER A 57 -17.05 21.61 -15.21
N ASN A 58 -18.09 22.30 -14.76
CA ASN A 58 -18.75 23.39 -15.46
C ASN A 58 -19.13 23.05 -16.93
N GLY A 59 -19.54 21.80 -17.18
CA GLY A 59 -19.95 21.34 -18.51
C GLY A 59 -18.81 21.02 -19.48
N LYS A 60 -17.55 21.18 -19.07
CA LYS A 60 -16.38 20.81 -19.87
C LYS A 60 -15.86 19.45 -19.39
N PHE A 61 -15.75 18.50 -20.31
CA PHE A 61 -15.34 17.13 -20.01
C PHE A 61 -14.12 16.72 -20.84
N SER A 62 -13.34 15.78 -20.29
CA SER A 62 -12.27 15.08 -21.00
C SER A 62 -12.82 14.25 -22.15
N SER A 63 -11.92 13.78 -23.02
CA SER A 63 -12.24 12.64 -23.89
C SER A 63 -12.51 11.40 -23.03
N PRO A 64 -13.31 10.43 -23.53
CA PRO A 64 -13.57 9.18 -22.85
C PRO A 64 -12.31 8.38 -22.59
N VAL A 65 -12.18 7.84 -21.38
CA VAL A 65 -11.09 6.96 -20.95
C VAL A 65 -11.68 5.61 -20.66
N MET A 66 -11.04 4.55 -21.14
CA MET A 66 -11.45 3.18 -20.84
C MET A 66 -10.97 2.79 -19.43
N TYR A 67 -11.86 2.17 -18.67
CA TYR A 67 -11.58 1.55 -17.40
C TYR A 67 -12.18 0.15 -17.36
N ARG A 68 -11.47 -0.82 -16.83
CA ARG A 68 -11.93 -2.20 -16.79
C ARG A 68 -11.92 -2.71 -15.35
N THR A 69 -13.05 -3.20 -14.88
CA THR A 69 -13.13 -4.01 -13.67
C THR A 69 -12.85 -5.47 -14.04
N LEU A 70 -12.09 -6.16 -13.21
CA LEU A 70 -11.77 -7.57 -13.40
C LEU A 70 -12.50 -8.46 -12.38
N SER A 71 -12.19 -9.76 -12.38
CA SER A 71 -12.71 -10.72 -11.43
C SER A 71 -12.29 -10.38 -10.00
N THR A 72 -13.16 -10.67 -9.05
CA THR A 72 -12.85 -10.59 -7.63
C THR A 72 -12.59 -11.96 -6.99
N GLU A 73 -12.85 -13.06 -7.73
CA GLU A 73 -12.62 -14.43 -7.24
C GLU A 73 -11.17 -14.88 -7.41
N LYS A 74 -10.58 -14.52 -8.55
CA LYS A 74 -9.18 -14.66 -8.85
C LYS A 74 -8.72 -13.36 -9.50
N PHE A 75 -7.71 -12.72 -8.93
CA PHE A 75 -7.21 -11.44 -9.43
C PHE A 75 -5.71 -11.31 -9.24
N LYS A 76 -5.12 -10.43 -10.04
CA LYS A 76 -3.71 -10.09 -9.97
C LYS A 76 -3.55 -8.60 -9.75
N LEU A 77 -2.66 -8.21 -8.84
CA LEU A 77 -2.26 -6.82 -8.64
C LEU A 77 -0.79 -6.62 -8.99
N LEU A 78 -0.43 -5.39 -9.32
CA LEU A 78 0.95 -4.94 -9.44
C LEU A 78 1.38 -4.32 -8.12
N TYR A 79 2.49 -4.79 -7.55
CA TYR A 79 3.09 -4.26 -6.34
C TYR A 79 4.42 -3.58 -6.66
N ILE A 80 4.52 -2.33 -6.25
CA ILE A 80 5.66 -1.43 -6.42
C ILE A 80 5.86 -0.57 -5.18
N SER A 81 6.99 0.15 -5.12
CA SER A 81 7.27 1.18 -4.11
C SER A 81 8.30 2.19 -4.63
N ASP A 82 8.51 3.24 -3.87
CA ASP A 82 9.63 4.18 -4.03
C ASP A 82 9.78 4.69 -5.47
N ILE A 83 8.69 5.19 -6.03
CA ILE A 83 8.68 5.92 -7.32
C ILE A 83 9.53 7.18 -7.16
N GLN A 84 9.34 7.91 -6.10
CA GLN A 84 10.16 8.95 -5.51
C GLN A 84 10.72 9.96 -6.52
N VAL A 85 9.86 10.42 -7.45
CA VAL A 85 10.21 11.45 -8.44
C VAL A 85 10.72 12.70 -7.72
N SER A 86 11.90 13.20 -8.13
CA SER A 86 12.54 14.39 -7.58
C SER A 86 12.53 15.54 -8.59
N SER A 87 12.48 16.76 -8.10
CA SER A 87 12.63 17.99 -8.90
C SER A 87 13.92 18.77 -8.60
N ASP A 88 14.77 18.24 -7.73
CA ASP A 88 15.97 18.95 -7.27
C ASP A 88 17.08 19.02 -8.33
N VAL A 89 17.06 18.09 -9.30
CA VAL A 89 18.04 17.97 -10.36
C VAL A 89 17.42 17.46 -11.66
N GLU A 90 18.22 17.33 -12.69
CA GLU A 90 17.85 16.70 -13.97
C GLU A 90 17.28 15.28 -13.77
N ASP A 91 17.58 14.63 -12.66
CA ASP A 91 17.16 13.29 -12.24
C ASP A 91 15.63 13.09 -12.20
N GLY A 92 14.84 14.11 -11.87
CA GLY A 92 13.39 13.97 -11.81
C GLY A 92 12.72 13.59 -13.12
N ARG A 93 13.33 13.95 -14.25
CA ARG A 93 12.89 13.51 -15.59
C ARG A 93 13.26 12.06 -15.84
N GLU A 94 14.42 11.66 -15.38
CA GLU A 94 14.91 10.29 -15.50
C GLU A 94 14.06 9.35 -14.64
N GLU A 95 13.80 9.68 -13.38
CA GLU A 95 12.93 8.93 -12.49
C GLU A 95 11.52 8.79 -13.05
N SER A 96 10.91 9.87 -13.55
CA SER A 96 9.60 9.81 -14.21
C SER A 96 9.62 8.92 -15.46
N TYR A 97 10.68 8.96 -16.25
CA TYR A 97 10.82 8.12 -17.43
C TYR A 97 10.99 6.65 -17.05
N VAL A 98 11.86 6.35 -16.07
CA VAL A 98 12.08 4.97 -15.60
C VAL A 98 10.81 4.41 -14.97
N TRP A 99 10.09 5.22 -14.18
CA TRP A 99 8.77 4.83 -13.66
C TRP A 99 7.77 4.49 -14.77
N GLN A 100 7.67 5.33 -15.80
CA GLN A 100 6.82 5.02 -16.95
C GLN A 100 7.22 3.71 -17.63
N LYS A 101 8.53 3.47 -17.79
CA LYS A 101 9.06 2.24 -18.36
C LYS A 101 8.73 1.02 -17.49
N THR A 102 8.90 1.13 -16.18
CA THR A 102 8.57 0.08 -15.21
C THR A 102 7.10 -0.30 -15.31
N LEU A 103 6.22 0.70 -15.23
CA LEU A 103 4.78 0.49 -15.34
C LEU A 103 4.39 -0.10 -16.71
N GLY A 104 4.92 0.46 -17.79
CA GLY A 104 4.68 -0.05 -19.15
C GLY A 104 5.12 -1.50 -19.31
N THR A 105 6.35 -1.83 -18.88
CA THR A 105 6.87 -3.21 -18.94
C THR A 105 6.01 -4.17 -18.12
N ALA A 106 5.60 -3.77 -16.91
CA ALA A 106 4.77 -4.62 -16.05
C ALA A 106 3.40 -4.90 -16.69
N LEU A 107 2.74 -3.89 -17.26
CA LEU A 107 1.43 -4.02 -17.88
C LEU A 107 1.48 -4.74 -19.24
N ASP A 108 2.54 -4.56 -20.02
CA ASP A 108 2.73 -5.28 -21.29
C ASP A 108 2.95 -6.79 -21.08
N GLN A 109 3.52 -7.17 -19.93
CA GLN A 109 3.72 -8.59 -19.59
C GLN A 109 2.54 -9.21 -18.84
N ASN A 110 1.60 -8.39 -18.33
CA ASN A 110 0.48 -8.83 -17.52
C ASN A 110 -0.77 -8.02 -17.88
N ASP A 111 -1.57 -8.54 -18.79
CA ASP A 111 -2.82 -7.90 -19.25
C ASP A 111 -4.00 -8.06 -18.29
N ASP A 112 -3.82 -8.85 -17.22
CA ASP A 112 -4.81 -9.20 -16.21
C ASP A 112 -4.60 -8.48 -14.85
N ILE A 113 -3.81 -7.40 -14.81
CA ILE A 113 -3.67 -6.57 -13.60
C ILE A 113 -4.99 -5.86 -13.29
N SER A 114 -5.49 -6.06 -12.08
CA SER A 114 -6.73 -5.44 -11.58
C SER A 114 -6.49 -4.03 -11.04
N PHE A 115 -5.40 -3.82 -10.30
CA PHE A 115 -5.01 -2.55 -9.71
C PHE A 115 -3.54 -2.56 -9.29
N ILE A 116 -3.04 -1.43 -8.86
CA ILE A 116 -1.66 -1.23 -8.43
C ILE A 116 -1.65 -0.96 -6.93
N VAL A 117 -0.68 -1.53 -6.21
CA VAL A 117 -0.36 -1.18 -4.83
C VAL A 117 1.03 -0.55 -4.80
N SER A 118 1.13 0.65 -4.25
CA SER A 118 2.40 1.34 -4.02
C SER A 118 2.66 1.50 -2.53
N ALA A 119 3.77 0.95 -2.07
CA ALA A 119 4.13 0.94 -0.65
C ALA A 119 4.86 2.22 -0.19
N GLY A 120 4.57 3.37 -0.79
CA GLY A 120 5.04 4.67 -0.31
C GLY A 120 6.10 5.32 -1.16
N ASP A 121 6.50 6.52 -0.74
CA ASP A 121 7.45 7.39 -1.41
C ASP A 121 7.13 7.58 -2.89
N GLN A 122 5.98 8.22 -3.13
CA GLN A 122 5.51 8.57 -4.47
C GLN A 122 6.37 9.69 -5.06
N THR A 123 6.82 10.62 -4.18
CA THR A 123 7.60 11.81 -4.51
C THR A 123 8.80 11.94 -3.60
N GLN A 124 9.81 12.70 -3.99
CA GLN A 124 10.95 13.06 -3.14
C GLN A 124 10.56 14.13 -2.10
N HIS A 125 9.65 15.03 -2.48
CA HIS A 125 9.15 16.10 -1.65
C HIS A 125 7.64 16.22 -1.83
N GLY A 126 6.89 15.77 -0.86
CA GLY A 126 5.44 15.73 -0.92
C GLY A 126 4.77 17.08 -1.22
N ASP A 127 5.40 18.19 -0.84
CA ASP A 127 4.94 19.57 -1.05
C ASP A 127 5.18 20.11 -2.48
N ARG A 128 5.75 19.32 -3.38
CA ARG A 128 6.06 19.76 -4.73
C ARG A 128 5.13 19.17 -5.77
N ALA A 129 4.21 19.99 -6.26
CA ALA A 129 3.21 19.60 -7.27
C ALA A 129 3.80 19.03 -8.57
N ASN A 130 4.97 19.50 -9.00
CA ASN A 130 5.65 19.00 -10.20
C ASN A 130 6.18 17.56 -10.01
N GLU A 131 6.55 17.16 -8.80
CA GLU A 131 6.95 15.79 -8.50
C GLU A 131 5.73 14.87 -8.54
N TRP A 132 4.62 15.28 -7.93
CA TRP A 132 3.34 14.57 -8.07
C TRP A 132 2.90 14.48 -9.53
N ALA A 133 3.05 15.55 -10.31
CA ALA A 133 2.77 15.50 -11.73
C ALA A 133 3.63 14.48 -12.47
N GLY A 134 4.91 14.35 -12.12
CA GLY A 134 5.80 13.32 -12.65
C GLY A 134 5.34 11.90 -12.29
N THR A 135 5.02 11.65 -11.04
CA THR A 135 4.52 10.37 -10.53
C THR A 135 3.20 9.96 -11.19
N LEU A 136 2.29 10.91 -11.37
CA LEU A 136 0.96 10.67 -11.94
C LEU A 136 0.92 10.81 -13.48
N SER A 137 2.05 11.09 -14.13
CA SER A 137 2.13 11.31 -15.57
C SER A 137 1.82 10.10 -16.46
N PRO A 138 2.10 8.83 -16.06
CA PRO A 138 1.83 7.70 -16.94
C PRO A 138 0.36 7.60 -17.34
N ALA A 139 0.10 7.58 -18.64
CA ALA A 139 -1.28 7.54 -19.16
C ALA A 139 -2.05 6.31 -18.68
N ALA A 140 -1.36 5.20 -18.42
CA ALA A 140 -1.94 3.96 -17.89
C ALA A 140 -2.66 4.16 -16.54
N LEU A 141 -2.21 5.08 -15.69
CA LEU A 141 -2.85 5.38 -14.40
C LEU A 141 -4.28 5.92 -14.53
N ARG A 142 -4.71 6.32 -15.72
CA ARG A 142 -6.11 6.66 -15.98
C ARG A 142 -6.99 5.41 -16.11
N SER A 143 -6.40 4.26 -16.43
CA SER A 143 -7.11 2.99 -16.65
C SER A 143 -6.90 1.97 -15.52
N TYR A 144 -5.97 2.23 -14.59
CA TYR A 144 -5.68 1.37 -13.45
C TYR A 144 -5.74 2.19 -12.16
N ALA A 145 -6.54 1.72 -11.21
CA ALA A 145 -6.55 2.30 -9.87
C ALA A 145 -5.22 2.00 -9.15
N MET A 146 -4.71 2.96 -8.39
CA MET A 146 -3.52 2.79 -7.58
C MET A 146 -3.86 3.07 -6.11
N ALA A 147 -3.67 2.06 -5.26
CA ALA A 147 -3.72 2.17 -3.81
C ALA A 147 -2.31 2.52 -3.31
N THR A 148 -2.17 3.67 -2.66
CA THR A 148 -0.88 4.18 -2.18
C THR A 148 -0.83 4.20 -0.67
N THR A 149 0.35 4.05 -0.07
CA THR A 149 0.58 4.40 1.34
C THR A 149 1.53 5.59 1.44
N VAL A 150 1.57 6.23 2.59
CA VAL A 150 2.42 7.39 2.84
C VAL A 150 3.84 6.94 3.17
N GLY A 151 4.82 7.41 2.41
CA GLY A 151 6.22 7.29 2.75
C GLY A 151 6.76 8.50 3.51
N ASN A 152 7.98 8.42 4.00
CA ASN A 152 8.61 9.52 4.74
C ASN A 152 8.90 10.75 3.85
N HIS A 153 9.06 10.56 2.55
CA HIS A 153 9.20 11.63 1.57
C HIS A 153 7.86 12.28 1.21
N ASP A 154 6.79 11.52 1.11
CA ASP A 154 5.44 12.01 0.78
C ASP A 154 4.86 12.92 1.85
N ARG A 155 5.25 12.73 3.11
CA ARG A 155 4.74 13.49 4.25
C ARG A 155 5.18 14.95 4.28
N LYS A 156 6.22 15.30 3.55
CA LYS A 156 6.69 16.69 3.49
C LYS A 156 5.58 17.59 2.95
N GLY A 157 5.15 18.56 3.76
CA GLY A 157 4.17 19.56 3.39
C GLY A 157 2.69 19.17 3.52
N GLU A 158 2.37 17.98 4.04
CA GLU A 158 0.97 17.54 4.29
C GLU A 158 0.06 17.59 3.05
N THR A 159 0.64 17.42 1.85
CA THR A 159 -0.09 17.53 0.58
C THR A 159 -0.62 16.21 0.05
N TYR A 160 -0.08 15.09 0.53
CA TYR A 160 -0.49 13.75 0.10
C TYR A 160 -2.03 13.57 -0.01
N PRO A 161 -2.85 14.02 0.96
CA PRO A 161 -4.30 13.88 0.88
C PRO A 161 -4.93 14.59 -0.31
N PHE A 162 -4.28 15.57 -0.93
CA PHE A 162 -4.82 16.24 -2.12
C PHE A 162 -4.68 15.40 -3.39
N TYR A 163 -3.72 14.51 -3.46
CA TYR A 163 -3.40 13.71 -4.66
C TYR A 163 -4.03 12.31 -4.65
N VAL A 164 -4.59 11.89 -3.52
CA VAL A 164 -5.18 10.54 -3.36
C VAL A 164 -6.63 10.62 -2.91
N ASN A 165 -7.43 9.59 -3.19
CA ASN A 165 -8.82 9.46 -2.76
C ASN A 165 -9.02 8.09 -2.13
N ASN A 166 -8.45 7.89 -0.95
CA ASN A 166 -8.46 6.61 -0.25
C ASN A 166 -9.88 6.28 0.27
N PRO A 167 -10.32 5.02 0.15
CA PRO A 167 -11.58 4.59 0.74
C PRO A 167 -11.41 4.30 2.24
N ASN A 168 -12.50 4.40 3.00
CA ASN A 168 -12.55 4.00 4.42
C ASN A 168 -11.38 4.56 5.27
N GLU A 169 -11.00 5.81 5.02
CA GLU A 169 -9.97 6.48 5.82
C GLU A 169 -10.35 6.49 7.29
N TYR A 170 -9.40 6.10 8.13
CA TYR A 170 -9.54 6.13 9.57
C TYR A 170 -9.14 7.50 10.09
N ARG A 171 -10.04 8.11 10.84
CA ARG A 171 -9.75 9.33 11.58
C ARG A 171 -9.53 8.97 13.04
N GLY A 172 -8.28 9.10 13.48
CA GLY A 172 -7.87 8.80 14.84
C GLY A 172 -8.56 9.65 15.89
N THR A 173 -8.29 9.33 17.14
CA THR A 173 -8.87 9.99 18.32
C THR A 173 -8.14 11.27 18.70
N THR A 174 -6.96 11.54 18.13
CA THR A 174 -6.13 12.71 18.42
C THR A 174 -5.92 13.58 17.19
N PRO A 175 -5.68 14.91 17.37
CA PRO A 175 -5.34 15.81 16.27
C PRO A 175 -4.01 15.48 15.55
N ALA A 176 -3.11 14.73 16.18
CA ALA A 176 -1.89 14.20 15.56
C ALA A 176 -2.20 12.93 14.76
N ASN A 177 -3.18 13.00 13.93
CA ASN A 177 -3.91 11.90 13.35
C ASN A 177 -3.06 10.92 12.56
N VAL A 178 -3.44 9.66 12.68
CA VAL A 178 -3.16 8.63 11.69
C VAL A 178 -4.08 8.78 10.45
N ASP A 179 -4.46 10.03 10.10
CA ASP A 179 -5.06 10.34 8.80
C ASP A 179 -4.18 9.66 7.74
N GLU A 180 -4.82 9.13 6.70
CA GLU A 180 -4.16 8.35 5.67
C GLU A 180 -3.97 6.86 5.99
N ASN A 181 -4.30 6.38 7.20
CA ASN A 181 -4.63 4.99 7.39
C ASN A 181 -5.97 4.71 6.71
N TYR A 182 -6.02 3.67 5.92
CA TYR A 182 -7.27 3.25 5.29
C TYR A 182 -7.28 1.76 5.02
N TRP A 183 -8.44 1.21 4.77
CA TRP A 183 -8.57 -0.17 4.34
C TRP A 183 -9.47 -0.26 3.11
N PHE A 184 -9.26 -1.29 2.34
CA PHE A 184 -10.17 -1.67 1.26
C PHE A 184 -10.21 -3.19 1.14
N ARG A 185 -11.29 -3.65 0.53
CA ARG A 185 -11.47 -5.06 0.22
C ARG A 185 -11.54 -5.26 -1.29
N TYR A 186 -10.82 -6.26 -1.81
CA TYR A 186 -10.96 -6.73 -3.17
C TYR A 186 -11.14 -8.26 -3.15
N GLY A 187 -12.34 -8.74 -3.54
CA GLY A 187 -12.70 -10.15 -3.38
C GLY A 187 -12.62 -10.62 -1.93
N ASP A 188 -11.86 -11.66 -1.72
CA ASP A 188 -11.64 -12.28 -0.41
C ASP A 188 -10.46 -11.67 0.38
N VAL A 189 -9.81 -10.62 -0.14
CA VAL A 189 -8.62 -10.02 0.44
C VAL A 189 -8.92 -8.67 1.09
N LEU A 190 -8.62 -8.54 2.38
CA LEU A 190 -8.63 -7.29 3.12
C LEU A 190 -7.23 -6.67 3.09
N PHE A 191 -7.10 -5.50 2.48
CA PHE A 191 -5.89 -4.68 2.52
C PHE A 191 -6.02 -3.64 3.63
N ILE A 192 -5.05 -3.61 4.54
CA ILE A 192 -4.96 -2.69 5.68
C ILE A 192 -3.72 -1.83 5.45
N VAL A 193 -3.94 -0.56 5.11
CA VAL A 193 -2.87 0.36 4.71
C VAL A 193 -2.53 1.27 5.88
N TYR A 194 -1.28 1.21 6.35
CA TYR A 194 -0.81 1.95 7.50
C TYR A 194 0.05 3.14 7.11
N ASN A 195 -0.24 4.29 7.69
CA ASN A 195 0.70 5.39 7.75
C ASN A 195 1.67 5.17 8.92
N THR A 196 2.88 4.76 8.62
CA THR A 196 3.94 4.49 9.61
C THR A 196 4.71 5.74 10.04
N GLN A 197 4.36 6.92 9.50
CA GLN A 197 4.99 8.19 9.87
C GLN A 197 4.47 8.72 11.22
N ILE A 198 3.43 8.11 11.76
CA ILE A 198 2.76 8.55 13.00
C ILE A 198 2.80 7.44 14.04
N PHE A 199 3.44 7.73 15.18
CA PHE A 199 3.59 6.78 16.29
C PHE A 199 2.41 6.86 17.27
N ASN A 200 1.21 6.52 16.81
CA ASN A 200 0.05 6.36 17.72
C ASN A 200 -0.40 4.89 17.75
N VAL A 201 0.22 4.12 18.61
CA VAL A 201 -0.01 2.67 18.72
C VAL A 201 -1.47 2.33 19.01
N TYR A 202 -2.14 3.13 19.83
CA TYR A 202 -3.55 2.92 20.17
C TYR A 202 -4.44 3.09 18.93
N ASP A 203 -4.25 4.17 18.18
CA ASP A 203 -5.04 4.42 16.96
C ASP A 203 -4.74 3.34 15.89
N GLN A 204 -3.49 2.91 15.74
CA GLN A 204 -3.13 1.80 14.84
C GLN A 204 -3.85 0.49 15.24
N TYR A 205 -3.90 0.20 16.53
CA TYR A 205 -4.63 -0.96 17.04
C TYR A 205 -6.14 -0.86 16.76
N GLN A 206 -6.77 0.27 17.09
CA GLN A 206 -8.20 0.48 16.88
C GLN A 206 -8.58 0.51 15.40
N PHE A 207 -7.73 1.08 14.56
CA PHE A 207 -7.88 1.05 13.11
C PHE A 207 -7.89 -0.39 12.57
N THR A 208 -6.92 -1.19 12.98
CA THR A 208 -6.81 -2.59 12.54
C THR A 208 -8.01 -3.41 13.00
N LEU A 209 -8.41 -3.22 14.25
CA LEU A 209 -9.59 -3.86 14.82
C LEU A 209 -10.87 -3.51 14.04
N ASP A 210 -11.08 -2.22 13.74
CA ASP A 210 -12.23 -1.75 12.97
C ASP A 210 -12.25 -2.33 11.55
N ALA A 211 -11.10 -2.31 10.86
CA ALA A 211 -10.97 -2.86 9.52
C ALA A 211 -11.34 -4.35 9.48
N ILE A 212 -10.83 -5.14 10.42
CA ILE A 212 -11.10 -6.59 10.51
C ILE A 212 -12.56 -6.84 10.91
N ALA A 213 -13.08 -6.13 11.90
CA ALA A 213 -14.46 -6.29 12.35
C ALA A 213 -15.50 -5.98 11.25
N LYS A 214 -15.18 -5.08 10.33
CA LYS A 214 -16.01 -4.78 9.15
C LYS A 214 -15.86 -5.79 8.00
N ASN A 215 -14.85 -6.65 8.06
CA ASN A 215 -14.54 -7.65 7.03
C ASN A 215 -14.29 -9.05 7.64
N PRO A 216 -15.25 -9.58 8.42
CA PRO A 216 -15.02 -10.81 9.20
C PRO A 216 -14.88 -12.08 8.32
N ASP A 217 -15.31 -12.01 7.09
CA ASP A 217 -15.28 -13.10 6.09
C ASP A 217 -14.13 -12.99 5.09
N ALA A 218 -13.21 -12.04 5.28
CA ALA A 218 -11.98 -11.99 4.48
C ALA A 218 -11.13 -13.23 4.76
N THR A 219 -10.59 -13.85 3.72
CA THR A 219 -9.75 -15.05 3.84
C THR A 219 -8.26 -14.73 3.76
N TRP A 220 -7.93 -13.49 3.41
CA TRP A 220 -6.57 -12.93 3.41
C TRP A 220 -6.57 -11.57 4.09
N ARG A 221 -5.57 -11.35 4.93
CA ARG A 221 -5.26 -10.06 5.54
C ARG A 221 -3.88 -9.61 5.09
N VAL A 222 -3.81 -8.52 4.35
CA VAL A 222 -2.58 -7.96 3.78
C VAL A 222 -2.34 -6.60 4.40
N ALA A 223 -1.21 -6.43 5.07
CA ALA A 223 -0.74 -5.12 5.52
C ALA A 223 0.05 -4.45 4.39
N VAL A 224 -0.14 -3.15 4.20
CA VAL A 224 0.70 -2.32 3.34
C VAL A 224 1.22 -1.16 4.18
N MET A 225 2.53 -0.98 4.23
CA MET A 225 3.18 0.10 4.95
C MET A 225 4.49 0.49 4.27
N HIS A 226 4.97 1.69 4.50
CA HIS A 226 6.19 2.13 3.83
C HIS A 226 7.45 1.56 4.49
N HIS A 227 7.64 1.78 5.79
CA HIS A 227 8.83 1.28 6.48
C HIS A 227 8.89 -0.24 6.50
N ASP A 228 10.03 -0.79 6.13
CA ASP A 228 10.27 -2.22 6.09
C ASP A 228 10.89 -2.70 7.42
N ILE A 229 10.04 -3.11 8.31
CA ILE A 229 10.45 -3.55 9.66
C ILE A 229 11.31 -4.83 9.66
N TYR A 230 11.39 -5.53 8.55
CA TYR A 230 12.28 -6.67 8.31
C TYR A 230 13.00 -6.52 6.96
N GLY A 231 13.56 -5.33 6.74
CA GLY A 231 14.17 -4.91 5.50
C GLY A 231 15.55 -5.49 5.19
N THR A 232 16.07 -5.04 4.08
CA THR A 232 17.31 -5.54 3.46
C THR A 232 18.49 -4.59 3.60
N GLY A 233 18.24 -3.30 3.90
CA GLY A 233 19.23 -2.24 3.91
C GLY A 233 19.55 -1.73 5.31
N HIS A 234 20.30 -0.63 5.36
CA HIS A 234 20.78 -0.08 6.63
C HIS A 234 19.67 0.51 7.52
N HIS A 235 18.58 0.99 6.93
CA HIS A 235 17.46 1.54 7.69
C HIS A 235 16.80 0.51 8.61
N ALA A 236 16.84 -0.78 8.25
CA ALA A 236 16.35 -1.86 9.13
C ALA A 236 17.10 -1.91 10.48
N ALA A 237 18.33 -1.36 10.56
CA ALA A 237 19.14 -1.28 11.78
C ALA A 237 18.94 0.01 12.57
N ASP A 238 18.26 1.02 12.04
CA ASP A 238 18.03 2.30 12.69
C ASP A 238 17.13 2.15 13.94
N ASP A 239 17.34 3.00 14.96
CA ASP A 239 16.63 2.85 16.23
C ASP A 239 15.12 3.16 16.12
N ASP A 240 14.73 4.06 15.24
CA ASP A 240 13.33 4.34 14.91
C ASP A 240 12.66 3.16 14.21
N ASN A 241 13.36 2.53 13.27
CA ASN A 241 12.84 1.33 12.61
C ASN A 241 12.73 0.13 13.56
N LYS A 242 13.66 -0.02 14.51
CA LYS A 242 13.52 -1.03 15.58
C LYS A 242 12.31 -0.80 16.46
N LEU A 243 11.96 0.46 16.73
CA LEU A 243 10.74 0.80 17.46
C LEU A 243 9.48 0.48 16.62
N LEU A 244 9.48 0.85 15.34
CA LEU A 244 8.41 0.48 14.41
C LEU A 244 8.27 -1.03 14.31
N ALA A 245 9.37 -1.76 14.18
CA ALA A 245 9.38 -3.22 14.14
C ALA A 245 8.72 -3.83 15.38
N ALA A 246 9.04 -3.33 16.58
CA ALA A 246 8.42 -3.81 17.81
C ALA A 246 6.90 -3.57 17.84
N ILE A 247 6.44 -2.39 17.40
CA ILE A 247 5.03 -2.01 17.38
C ILE A 247 4.25 -2.82 16.34
N TYR A 248 4.71 -2.77 15.09
CA TYR A 248 3.96 -3.37 13.99
C TYR A 248 4.04 -4.90 13.98
N SER A 249 5.17 -5.51 14.38
CA SER A 249 5.22 -6.97 14.56
C SER A 249 4.18 -7.44 15.57
N ALA A 250 4.04 -6.70 16.67
CA ALA A 250 3.03 -7.01 17.68
C ALA A 250 1.60 -6.91 17.14
N LEU A 251 1.27 -5.86 16.37
CA LEU A 251 -0.04 -5.69 15.74
C LEU A 251 -0.30 -6.77 14.69
N ILE A 252 0.67 -7.02 13.82
CA ILE A 252 0.60 -7.98 12.73
C ILE A 252 0.36 -9.39 13.27
N ASP A 253 1.11 -9.80 14.30
CA ASP A 253 0.92 -11.10 14.94
C ASP A 253 -0.42 -11.20 15.67
N ARG A 254 -0.83 -10.13 16.38
CA ARG A 254 -2.10 -10.11 17.13
C ARG A 254 -3.31 -10.25 16.23
N PHE A 255 -3.24 -9.66 15.05
CA PHE A 255 -4.35 -9.65 14.10
C PHE A 255 -4.18 -10.66 12.96
N GLU A 256 -3.24 -11.60 13.12
CA GLU A 256 -3.03 -12.72 12.18
C GLU A 256 -2.98 -12.23 10.72
N ILE A 257 -2.13 -11.21 10.47
CA ILE A 257 -1.87 -10.72 9.11
C ILE A 257 -1.03 -11.75 8.36
N ASP A 258 -1.41 -12.08 7.14
CA ASP A 258 -0.74 -13.12 6.35
C ASP A 258 0.51 -12.61 5.64
N VAL A 259 0.39 -11.41 5.05
CA VAL A 259 1.42 -10.81 4.18
C VAL A 259 1.57 -9.35 4.52
N CYS A 260 2.80 -8.87 4.53
CA CYS A 260 3.14 -7.47 4.66
C CYS A 260 3.93 -6.99 3.43
N LEU A 261 3.47 -5.89 2.81
CA LEU A 261 4.09 -5.26 1.64
C LEU A 261 4.71 -3.93 2.07
N THR A 262 6.01 -3.76 1.82
CA THR A 262 6.80 -2.60 2.28
C THR A 262 7.68 -2.02 1.18
N GLY A 263 8.33 -0.88 1.44
CA GLY A 263 9.26 -0.19 0.55
C GLY A 263 10.49 0.30 1.29
N HIS A 264 10.88 1.57 1.07
CA HIS A 264 11.86 2.34 1.84
C HIS A 264 13.34 2.03 1.57
N GLU A 265 13.72 0.78 1.43
CA GLU A 265 15.13 0.37 1.29
C GLU A 265 15.63 0.37 -0.16
N HIS A 266 14.76 0.59 -1.15
CA HIS A 266 15.06 0.56 -2.59
C HIS A 266 15.68 -0.76 -3.09
N LEU A 267 15.69 -1.79 -2.27
CA LEU A 267 16.18 -3.12 -2.56
C LEU A 267 15.04 -4.14 -2.46
N TYR A 268 15.03 -5.15 -3.32
CA TYR A 268 14.06 -6.22 -3.18
C TYR A 268 14.50 -7.21 -2.11
N GLY A 269 13.59 -7.54 -1.19
CA GLY A 269 13.79 -8.57 -0.20
C GLY A 269 12.52 -9.30 0.20
N ARG A 270 12.71 -10.52 0.69
CA ARG A 270 11.66 -11.33 1.30
C ARG A 270 12.18 -11.91 2.60
N SER A 271 11.41 -11.73 3.67
CA SER A 271 11.73 -12.38 4.95
C SER A 271 11.38 -13.87 4.95
N PHE A 272 11.92 -14.62 5.88
CA PHE A 272 11.23 -15.82 6.37
C PHE A 272 9.84 -15.43 6.89
N PHE A 273 8.97 -16.41 7.11
CA PHE A 273 7.76 -16.15 7.87
C PHE A 273 8.15 -15.78 9.31
N MET A 274 7.68 -14.64 9.78
CA MET A 274 8.05 -14.08 11.07
C MET A 274 6.93 -14.28 12.09
N LYS A 275 7.27 -14.75 13.28
CA LYS A 275 6.36 -14.88 14.43
C LYS A 275 7.09 -14.56 15.69
N ASP A 276 6.47 -13.77 16.58
CA ASP A 276 7.10 -13.33 17.83
C ASP A 276 8.52 -12.76 17.62
N THR A 277 8.68 -11.93 16.56
CA THR A 277 9.93 -11.30 16.09
C THR A 277 11.02 -12.29 15.63
N LYS A 278 10.69 -13.54 15.41
CA LYS A 278 11.66 -14.59 15.02
C LYS A 278 11.29 -15.23 13.70
N PRO A 279 12.29 -15.61 12.90
CA PRO A 279 12.04 -16.35 11.68
C PRO A 279 11.58 -17.79 12.00
N VAL A 280 10.47 -18.19 11.38
CA VAL A 280 9.95 -19.56 11.41
C VAL A 280 10.39 -20.29 10.15
N LYS A 281 11.50 -21.01 10.25
CA LYS A 281 12.13 -21.67 9.10
C LYS A 281 11.52 -23.04 8.76
N ASP A 282 10.88 -23.68 9.73
CA ASP A 282 10.28 -25.02 9.57
C ASP A 282 8.83 -24.90 9.08
N GLN A 283 8.66 -24.50 7.82
CA GLN A 283 7.36 -24.42 7.14
C GLN A 283 7.01 -25.74 6.46
N LYS A 284 5.72 -25.99 6.26
CA LYS A 284 5.23 -27.13 5.49
C LYS A 284 5.11 -26.74 4.02
N TYR A 285 5.61 -27.58 3.12
CA TYR A 285 5.54 -27.37 1.69
C TYR A 285 4.72 -28.46 1.01
N ASN A 286 3.96 -28.09 -0.01
CA ASN A 286 3.33 -29.06 -0.92
C ASN A 286 4.29 -29.44 -2.07
N ALA A 287 3.82 -30.31 -2.96
CA ALA A 287 4.61 -30.79 -4.11
C ALA A 287 4.99 -29.68 -5.11
N ASP A 288 4.22 -28.58 -5.15
CA ASP A 288 4.43 -27.42 -6.03
C ASP A 288 5.34 -26.34 -5.40
N GLY A 289 5.90 -26.63 -4.23
CA GLY A 289 6.77 -25.71 -3.49
C GLY A 289 6.02 -24.57 -2.77
N ALA A 290 4.71 -24.63 -2.67
CA ALA A 290 3.94 -23.65 -1.89
C ALA A 290 3.98 -23.99 -0.41
N VAL A 291 4.11 -22.96 0.44
CA VAL A 291 3.94 -23.10 1.89
C VAL A 291 2.46 -23.35 2.19
N VAL A 292 2.19 -24.38 2.98
CA VAL A 292 0.82 -24.77 3.35
C VAL A 292 0.54 -24.37 4.79
N ASP A 293 -0.51 -23.56 4.98
CA ASP A 293 -0.94 -23.03 6.28
C ASP A 293 0.25 -22.46 7.06
N PRO A 294 0.86 -21.37 6.58
CA PRO A 294 2.09 -20.83 7.14
C PRO A 294 1.91 -20.43 8.61
N VAL A 295 2.96 -20.62 9.38
CA VAL A 295 3.06 -20.06 10.73
C VAL A 295 3.78 -18.72 10.64
N GLY A 296 3.08 -17.63 10.98
CA GLY A 296 3.62 -16.28 10.95
C GLY A 296 3.32 -15.53 9.64
N THR A 297 3.87 -14.33 9.53
CA THR A 297 3.67 -13.38 8.43
C THR A 297 4.92 -13.31 7.56
N VAL A 298 4.77 -13.31 6.24
CA VAL A 298 5.88 -13.02 5.32
C VAL A 298 5.89 -11.54 4.94
N TYR A 299 7.07 -10.93 4.92
CA TYR A 299 7.30 -9.53 4.57
C TYR A 299 8.03 -9.45 3.24
N PHE A 300 7.55 -8.56 2.38
CA PHE A 300 8.18 -8.27 1.10
C PHE A 300 8.54 -6.80 1.05
N THR A 301 9.78 -6.49 0.73
CA THR A 301 10.27 -5.15 0.45
C THR A 301 10.41 -4.97 -1.05
N ALA A 302 9.73 -3.99 -1.63
CA ALA A 302 9.89 -3.68 -3.04
C ALA A 302 11.15 -2.83 -3.27
N SER A 303 11.80 -3.02 -4.43
CA SER A 303 12.82 -2.08 -4.90
C SER A 303 12.18 -0.78 -5.40
N SER A 304 13.00 0.26 -5.60
CA SER A 304 12.53 1.50 -6.23
C SER A 304 12.00 1.25 -7.64
N ALA A 305 10.76 1.65 -7.90
CA ALA A 305 10.13 1.51 -9.22
C ALA A 305 10.69 2.50 -10.26
N SER A 306 11.39 3.55 -9.83
CA SER A 306 12.08 4.49 -10.71
C SER A 306 13.59 4.23 -10.82
N GLY A 307 14.09 3.20 -10.14
CA GLY A 307 15.52 2.89 -10.12
C GLY A 307 16.35 3.89 -9.29
N LYS A 308 15.71 4.61 -8.36
CA LYS A 308 16.42 5.53 -7.48
C LYS A 308 17.54 4.82 -6.72
N ASN A 309 18.57 5.58 -6.36
CA ASN A 309 19.79 5.09 -5.71
C ASN A 309 19.50 4.08 -4.62
N ARG A 310 20.26 3.00 -4.67
CA ARG A 310 20.17 1.91 -3.70
C ARG A 310 20.78 2.29 -2.38
N ILE A 311 20.16 1.79 -1.35
CA ILE A 311 20.68 1.80 0.00
C ILE A 311 21.69 0.64 0.15
N GLU A 312 22.65 0.78 1.04
CA GLU A 312 23.61 -0.27 1.33
C GLU A 312 22.90 -1.51 1.88
N ASP A 313 23.19 -2.67 1.30
CA ASP A 313 22.55 -3.93 1.68
C ASP A 313 23.28 -4.63 2.84
N TYR A 314 22.51 -5.34 3.65
CA TYR A 314 23.00 -6.10 4.79
C TYR A 314 22.44 -7.52 4.79
N ASP A 315 23.12 -8.41 5.49
CA ASP A 315 22.64 -9.77 5.76
C ASP A 315 22.01 -9.82 7.15
N TYR A 316 20.70 -9.99 7.20
CA TYR A 316 19.97 -10.14 8.45
C TYR A 316 19.42 -11.56 8.59
N GLU A 317 19.30 -12.04 9.82
CA GLU A 317 18.82 -13.39 10.15
C GLU A 317 17.36 -13.66 9.72
N TRP A 318 16.57 -12.60 9.55
CA TRP A 318 15.18 -12.68 9.09
C TRP A 318 15.03 -12.78 7.58
N LEU A 319 16.07 -12.53 6.79
CA LEU A 319 16.00 -12.58 5.34
C LEU A 319 16.06 -14.02 4.82
N ASP A 320 15.06 -14.42 4.03
CA ASP A 320 15.06 -15.64 3.25
C ASP A 320 15.61 -15.42 1.85
N PHE A 321 15.34 -14.27 1.25
CA PHE A 321 15.79 -13.88 -0.07
C PHE A 321 16.05 -12.38 -0.16
N LYS A 322 17.11 -11.96 -0.87
CA LYS A 322 17.35 -10.58 -1.27
C LYS A 322 17.89 -10.52 -2.70
N TYR A 323 17.59 -9.43 -3.38
CA TYR A 323 18.08 -9.17 -4.72
C TYR A 323 18.64 -7.76 -4.85
N VAL A 324 19.93 -7.70 -5.12
CA VAL A 324 20.67 -6.46 -5.35
C VAL A 324 20.91 -6.34 -6.84
N SER A 325 20.28 -5.38 -7.50
CA SER A 325 20.39 -5.16 -8.94
C SER A 325 20.54 -3.70 -9.29
N GLU A 326 21.10 -3.45 -10.48
CA GLU A 326 21.17 -2.12 -11.11
C GLU A 326 19.85 -1.74 -11.78
N GLU A 327 18.98 -2.69 -12.09
CA GLU A 327 17.71 -2.46 -12.74
C GLU A 327 16.56 -2.34 -11.73
N PRO A 328 15.54 -1.52 -12.01
CA PRO A 328 14.29 -1.54 -11.26
C PRO A 328 13.62 -2.90 -11.32
N SER A 329 12.81 -3.22 -10.31
CA SER A 329 11.98 -4.41 -10.34
C SER A 329 10.52 -4.08 -10.00
N TYR A 330 9.62 -4.98 -10.36
CA TYR A 330 8.21 -4.94 -9.98
C TYR A 330 7.77 -6.34 -9.59
N SER A 331 6.73 -6.42 -8.77
CA SER A 331 6.14 -7.70 -8.40
C SER A 331 4.68 -7.78 -8.85
N THR A 332 4.27 -8.97 -9.26
CA THR A 332 2.85 -9.29 -9.44
C THR A 332 2.40 -10.19 -8.30
N ILE A 333 1.20 -9.95 -7.79
CA ILE A 333 0.62 -10.76 -6.72
C ILE A 333 -0.73 -11.29 -7.20
N GLU A 334 -0.86 -12.60 -7.30
CA GLU A 334 -2.12 -13.27 -7.64
C GLU A 334 -2.75 -13.84 -6.38
N PHE A 335 -4.04 -13.57 -6.20
CA PHE A 335 -4.87 -14.12 -5.14
C PHE A 335 -6.01 -14.97 -5.70
N THR A 336 -6.29 -16.05 -5.01
CA THR A 336 -7.58 -16.73 -4.99
C THR A 336 -8.07 -16.83 -3.55
N LYS A 337 -9.24 -17.38 -3.30
CA LYS A 337 -9.72 -17.60 -1.94
C LYS A 337 -8.70 -18.30 -1.04
N ASN A 338 -7.95 -19.26 -1.58
CA ASN A 338 -7.08 -20.15 -0.83
C ASN A 338 -5.60 -20.09 -1.22
N SER A 339 -5.22 -19.30 -2.21
CA SER A 339 -3.84 -19.22 -2.66
C SER A 339 -3.36 -17.80 -2.88
N PHE A 340 -2.09 -17.60 -2.62
CA PHE A 340 -1.31 -16.41 -2.88
C PHE A 340 -0.08 -16.79 -3.69
N THR A 341 0.23 -16.02 -4.72
CA THR A 341 1.48 -16.17 -5.47
C THR A 341 2.05 -14.80 -5.76
N LEU A 342 3.23 -14.51 -5.21
CA LEU A 342 4.02 -13.34 -5.58
C LEU A 342 5.12 -13.77 -6.54
N LYS A 343 5.34 -12.98 -7.59
CA LYS A 343 6.46 -13.10 -8.52
C LYS A 343 7.08 -11.74 -8.75
N THR A 344 8.39 -11.65 -8.63
CA THR A 344 9.16 -10.43 -8.86
C THR A 344 9.96 -10.54 -10.14
N TYR A 345 10.02 -9.45 -10.91
CA TYR A 345 10.68 -9.41 -12.21
C TYR A 345 11.58 -8.18 -12.33
N GLY A 346 12.73 -8.33 -12.98
CA GLY A 346 13.54 -7.22 -13.44
C GLY A 346 12.87 -6.50 -14.61
N VAL A 347 12.93 -5.17 -14.64
CA VAL A 347 12.27 -4.36 -15.67
C VAL A 347 12.96 -4.50 -17.03
N ASP A 348 14.29 -4.46 -17.05
CA ASP A 348 15.09 -4.51 -18.27
C ASP A 348 15.33 -5.93 -18.73
N SER A 349 15.73 -6.79 -17.81
CA SER A 349 16.00 -8.21 -18.09
C SER A 349 14.74 -9.01 -18.37
N LYS A 350 13.58 -8.56 -17.85
CA LYS A 350 12.29 -9.27 -17.86
C LYS A 350 12.36 -10.68 -17.24
N LYS A 351 13.41 -10.94 -16.46
CA LYS A 351 13.62 -12.23 -15.81
C LYS A 351 12.87 -12.26 -14.48
N GLN A 352 12.31 -13.43 -14.17
CA GLN A 352 11.79 -13.68 -12.84
C GLN A 352 12.96 -13.76 -11.85
N ILE A 353 12.85 -12.97 -10.78
CA ILE A 353 13.86 -12.83 -9.72
C ILE A 353 13.50 -13.74 -8.55
N ASP A 354 12.24 -13.70 -8.12
CA ASP A 354 11.74 -14.45 -6.97
C ASP A 354 10.33 -14.98 -7.21
N GLU A 355 9.96 -16.02 -6.47
CA GLU A 355 8.60 -16.54 -6.39
C GLU A 355 8.31 -17.01 -4.98
N CYS A 356 7.18 -16.57 -4.42
CA CYS A 356 6.66 -17.05 -3.15
C CYS A 356 5.21 -17.51 -3.33
N LYS A 357 4.92 -18.75 -2.88
CA LYS A 357 3.58 -19.34 -2.97
C LYS A 357 3.08 -19.74 -1.60
N ILE A 358 1.83 -19.42 -1.31
CA ILE A 358 1.13 -19.83 -0.08
C ILE A 358 -0.19 -20.48 -0.47
N VAL A 359 -0.54 -21.55 0.24
CA VAL A 359 -1.86 -22.19 0.15
C VAL A 359 -2.43 -22.33 1.55
N LYS A 360 -3.67 -21.91 1.72
CA LYS A 360 -4.43 -22.09 2.95
C LYS A 360 -5.44 -23.23 2.80
N THR A 361 -5.41 -24.20 3.69
CA THR A 361 -6.44 -25.23 3.82
C THR A 361 -7.53 -24.80 4.82
N ASP A 362 -7.17 -23.95 5.77
CA ASP A 362 -8.06 -23.23 6.67
C ASP A 362 -7.90 -21.72 6.46
N THR A 363 -9.00 -21.04 6.14
CA THR A 363 -9.04 -19.58 5.93
C THR A 363 -9.70 -18.83 7.07
N SER A 364 -9.95 -19.51 8.19
CA SER A 364 -10.52 -18.91 9.41
C SER A 364 -9.46 -18.14 10.20
N TYR A 365 -9.92 -17.15 10.91
CA TYR A 365 -9.10 -16.34 11.82
C TYR A 365 -9.72 -16.31 13.22
N SER A 366 -8.92 -16.01 14.20
CA SER A 366 -9.40 -15.74 15.55
C SER A 366 -10.39 -14.57 15.55
N PRO A 367 -11.55 -14.71 16.21
CA PRO A 367 -12.54 -13.65 16.23
C PRO A 367 -12.02 -12.42 17.00
N VAL A 368 -12.43 -11.24 16.54
CA VAL A 368 -12.17 -9.98 17.22
C VAL A 368 -13.45 -9.42 17.83
N ASP A 369 -13.34 -8.74 18.97
CA ASP A 369 -14.47 -8.02 19.58
C ASP A 369 -14.50 -6.58 19.02
N PRO A 370 -15.49 -6.21 18.19
CA PRO A 370 -15.58 -4.88 17.59
C PRO A 370 -15.84 -3.77 18.61
N ASN A 371 -16.27 -4.11 19.81
CA ASN A 371 -16.55 -3.16 20.89
C ASN A 371 -15.36 -2.95 21.83
N TYR A 372 -14.28 -3.70 21.63
CA TYR A 372 -13.09 -3.56 22.46
C TYR A 372 -12.43 -2.20 22.26
N LYS A 373 -12.42 -1.37 23.32
CA LYS A 373 -11.82 -0.02 23.31
C LYS A 373 -10.47 0.04 24.02
N GLY A 374 -9.96 -1.10 24.44
CA GLY A 374 -8.62 -1.23 24.99
C GLY A 374 -7.57 -1.51 23.91
N MET A 375 -6.41 -1.90 24.39
CA MET A 375 -5.31 -2.41 23.59
C MET A 375 -4.72 -3.61 24.33
N ASP A 376 -4.24 -4.62 23.60
CA ASP A 376 -3.58 -5.76 24.19
C ASP A 376 -2.19 -5.35 24.71
N THR A 377 -2.15 -4.92 25.98
CA THR A 377 -0.93 -4.41 26.61
C THR A 377 0.07 -5.51 26.93
N ASP A 378 -0.39 -6.73 27.19
CA ASP A 378 0.50 -7.86 27.49
C ASP A 378 1.34 -8.24 26.27
N MET A 379 0.72 -8.17 25.10
CA MET A 379 1.42 -8.39 23.83
C MET A 379 2.44 -7.28 23.57
N LEU A 380 2.03 -6.03 23.67
CA LEU A 380 2.93 -4.90 23.50
C LEU A 380 4.12 -4.96 24.47
N GLN A 381 3.91 -5.38 25.72
CA GLN A 381 4.98 -5.53 26.69
C GLN A 381 6.04 -6.54 26.24
N ARG A 382 5.64 -7.65 25.62
CA ARG A 382 6.58 -8.67 25.12
C ARG A 382 7.46 -8.12 24.00
N TYR A 383 6.87 -7.37 23.07
CA TYR A 383 7.59 -6.85 21.90
C TYR A 383 8.38 -5.59 22.22
N LEU A 384 7.82 -4.70 23.03
CA LEU A 384 8.45 -3.41 23.34
C LEU A 384 9.54 -3.47 24.40
N GLY A 385 9.51 -4.50 25.27
CA GLY A 385 10.51 -4.66 26.32
C GLY A 385 10.78 -3.36 27.09
N LYS A 386 11.99 -2.83 27.01
CA LYS A 386 12.37 -1.57 27.68
C LYS A 386 11.61 -0.32 27.20
N TRP A 387 11.09 -0.32 25.97
CA TRP A 387 10.31 0.78 25.41
C TRP A 387 8.85 0.80 25.89
N TYR A 388 8.38 -0.29 26.49
CA TYR A 388 7.00 -0.43 26.96
C TYR A 388 6.60 0.70 27.92
N VAL A 389 7.48 1.05 28.88
CA VAL A 389 7.20 2.09 29.88
C VAL A 389 7.06 3.48 29.21
N ILE A 390 7.91 3.76 28.23
CA ILE A 390 7.88 5.04 27.50
C ILE A 390 6.60 5.17 26.69
N ILE A 391 6.18 4.10 26.03
CA ILE A 391 4.94 4.07 25.25
C ILE A 391 3.72 4.11 26.14
N GLN A 392 3.71 3.43 27.28
CA GLN A 392 2.62 3.56 28.25
C GLN A 392 2.47 4.99 28.77
N ILE A 393 3.57 5.68 29.06
CA ILE A 393 3.53 7.08 29.45
C ILE A 393 2.94 7.95 28.32
N ALA A 394 3.35 7.71 27.07
CA ALA A 394 2.82 8.43 25.92
C ALA A 394 1.31 8.17 25.71
N ILE A 395 0.85 6.93 25.86
CA ILE A 395 -0.57 6.55 25.78
C ILE A 395 -1.37 7.21 26.90
N GLU A 396 -0.88 7.18 28.14
CA GLU A 396 -1.55 7.85 29.27
C GLU A 396 -1.61 9.36 29.06
N VAL A 397 -0.52 9.99 28.65
CA VAL A 397 -0.52 11.43 28.33
C VAL A 397 -1.53 11.74 27.22
N ALA A 398 -1.61 10.95 26.17
CA ALA A 398 -2.59 11.12 25.12
C ALA A 398 -4.06 11.01 25.61
N ARG A 399 -4.33 10.19 26.63
CA ARG A 399 -5.66 10.09 27.26
C ARG A 399 -6.06 11.32 28.06
N TYR A 400 -5.11 12.10 28.56
CA TYR A 400 -5.38 13.30 29.40
C TYR A 400 -5.33 14.61 28.65
N VAL A 401 -4.87 14.61 27.39
CA VAL A 401 -4.76 15.83 26.56
C VAL A 401 -5.95 15.98 25.60
N VAL A 402 -6.91 15.05 25.65
CA VAL A 402 -8.17 15.08 24.86
C VAL A 402 -9.33 15.60 25.72
#